data_0a6452e6271a23e0e04dd394c63008e8
#
_entry.id   0a6452e6271a23e0e04dd394c63008e8
#
_cell.length_a   1.000
_cell.length_b   1.000
_cell.length_c   1.000
_cell.angle_alpha   90.00
_cell.angle_beta   90.00
_cell.angle_gamma   90.00
#
_symmetry.space_group_name_H-M   'P 1'
#
loop_
_entity.id
_entity.type
_entity.pdbx_description
1 polymer ?
#
loop_
_entity_poly.entity_id
_entity_poly.type
_entity_poly.pdbx_seq_one_letter_code
_entity_poly.pdbx_strand_id
1 'polypeptide(L)'
;MSALQRYRNSFRLTALLLLAVLLASCGSNDDDLANNTEERLWELGERSIQVSNWPRAIAIMQQIEAQFPFGRYAAQSQLELVHAYYMNNEPEAARAAADRFIRLYPDHQNIDYAYYMKGMSFYSEDGRILGRYLPTDPSKRDPGKARESFTDFSSLLSLYPNSPYTPDARARMVYLRNLLADYEINVSEFYINRQAYLAALNRARFVVENYQGAPSVPRALEIMTEMYLRLGLNDLADQSLAILKTNHPDSPQLDQNGDFVVSTQITDPSFLYSVSFGLVGSNKKDTPLAPTRRPNRDDTPYSFAMPQTETERSWLNVLTFGVLGNPGSQAGGSQ
;
A
#
# COMPACT_ATOMS: atom_id res chain seq x y z
N MET A 1 -30.39 62.63 -0.31
CA MET A 1 -29.65 61.35 -0.34
C MET A 1 -30.17 60.50 0.81
N SER A 2 -30.82 59.39 0.48
CA SER A 2 -31.53 58.56 1.46
C SER A 2 -30.53 57.83 2.39
N ALA A 3 -30.94 57.63 3.67
CA ALA A 3 -30.14 56.91 4.68
C ALA A 3 -29.64 55.51 4.20
N LEU A 4 -30.37 54.86 3.36
CA LEU A 4 -30.03 53.59 2.69
C LEU A 4 -28.79 53.70 1.79
N GLN A 5 -28.57 54.85 1.16
CA GLN A 5 -27.43 55.07 0.26
C GLN A 5 -26.13 55.25 1.04
N ARG A 6 -26.20 55.90 2.20
CA ARG A 6 -25.08 56.01 3.14
C ARG A 6 -24.69 54.68 3.73
N TYR A 7 -25.67 53.86 4.15
CA TYR A 7 -25.43 52.52 4.71
C TYR A 7 -24.75 51.59 3.69
N ARG A 8 -25.21 51.60 2.42
CA ARG A 8 -24.63 50.84 1.33
C ARG A 8 -23.18 51.23 0.99
N ASN A 9 -22.88 52.54 1.08
CA ASN A 9 -21.51 53.02 0.83
C ASN A 9 -20.57 52.70 2.01
N SER A 10 -21.03 52.78 3.27
CA SER A 10 -20.23 52.34 4.42
C SER A 10 -19.93 50.85 4.38
N PHE A 11 -20.93 50.02 4.02
CA PHE A 11 -20.72 48.56 3.88
C PHE A 11 -19.72 48.23 2.75
N ARG A 12 -19.77 48.93 1.65
CA ARG A 12 -18.77 48.76 0.54
C ARG A 12 -17.37 49.18 0.96
N LEU A 13 -17.25 50.25 1.74
CA LEU A 13 -15.96 50.71 2.25
C LEU A 13 -15.36 49.75 3.26
N THR A 14 -16.17 49.22 4.19
CA THR A 14 -15.72 48.22 5.15
C THR A 14 -15.34 46.87 4.49
N ALA A 15 -16.10 46.44 3.48
CA ALA A 15 -15.78 45.23 2.69
C ALA A 15 -14.48 45.39 1.88
N LEU A 16 -14.26 46.54 1.29
CA LEU A 16 -13.02 46.90 0.58
C LEU A 16 -11.81 46.97 1.52
N LEU A 17 -11.99 47.51 2.71
CA LEU A 17 -10.95 47.57 3.74
C LEU A 17 -10.58 46.20 4.27
N LEU A 18 -11.57 45.33 4.52
CA LEU A 18 -11.37 43.92 4.90
C LEU A 18 -10.65 43.14 3.77
N LEU A 19 -11.02 43.35 2.52
CA LEU A 19 -10.36 42.74 1.38
C LEU A 19 -8.91 43.24 1.22
N ALA A 20 -8.66 44.54 1.46
CA ALA A 20 -7.31 45.11 1.40
C ALA A 20 -6.41 44.57 2.55
N VAL A 21 -6.96 44.34 3.74
CA VAL A 21 -6.25 43.73 4.88
C VAL A 21 -5.93 42.27 4.58
N LEU A 22 -6.85 41.52 3.94
CA LEU A 22 -6.60 40.14 3.52
C LEU A 22 -5.53 40.04 2.41
N LEU A 23 -5.48 41.01 1.52
CA LEU A 23 -4.45 41.05 0.45
C LEU A 23 -3.08 41.52 0.97
N ALA A 24 -3.04 42.36 2.02
CA ALA A 24 -1.80 42.80 2.65
C ALA A 24 -1.16 41.72 3.54
N SER A 25 -1.92 40.70 3.96
CA SER A 25 -1.42 39.58 4.77
C SER A 25 -0.57 38.56 3.98
N CYS A 26 -0.48 38.65 2.66
CA CYS A 26 0.36 37.82 1.81
C CYS A 26 1.75 38.40 1.55
N GLY A 27 2.28 39.23 2.44
CA GLY A 27 3.69 39.58 2.44
C GLY A 27 4.50 38.41 3.00
N SER A 28 4.84 37.39 2.18
CA SER A 28 5.90 36.44 2.53
C SER A 28 7.18 37.26 2.68
N ASN A 29 7.75 37.28 3.87
CA ASN A 29 9.18 37.53 4.00
C ASN A 29 9.86 36.33 3.34
N ASP A 30 10.02 36.38 2.03
CA ASP A 30 11.01 35.59 1.34
C ASP A 30 12.37 36.12 1.83
N ASP A 31 12.84 35.59 2.97
CA ASP A 31 14.24 35.70 3.34
C ASP A 31 15.00 35.29 2.08
N ASP A 32 15.87 36.15 1.59
CA ASP A 32 16.65 35.92 0.38
C ASP A 32 17.51 34.65 0.60
N LEU A 33 16.94 33.48 0.32
CA LEU A 33 17.56 32.17 0.56
C LEU A 33 18.88 32.06 -0.23
N ALA A 34 19.04 32.84 -1.30
CA ALA A 34 20.19 32.77 -2.20
C ALA A 34 21.50 33.25 -1.56
N ASN A 35 21.44 34.10 -0.56
CA ASN A 35 22.63 34.72 0.05
C ASN A 35 22.94 34.19 1.46
N ASN A 36 22.31 33.10 1.89
CA ASN A 36 22.55 32.52 3.20
C ASN A 36 23.71 31.52 3.21
N THR A 37 24.37 31.37 4.37
CA THR A 37 25.35 30.32 4.59
C THR A 37 24.65 28.96 4.74
N GLU A 38 25.38 27.87 4.53
CA GLU A 38 24.86 26.50 4.68
C GLU A 38 24.23 26.29 6.07
N GLU A 39 24.90 26.74 7.14
CA GLU A 39 24.42 26.63 8.52
C GLU A 39 23.11 27.39 8.71
N ARG A 40 23.01 28.57 8.13
CA ARG A 40 21.80 29.41 8.24
C ARG A 40 20.61 28.76 7.52
N LEU A 41 20.84 28.23 6.32
CA LEU A 41 19.80 27.48 5.59
C LEU A 41 19.37 26.25 6.37
N TRP A 42 20.33 25.52 6.94
CA TRP A 42 20.02 24.35 7.77
C TRP A 42 19.12 24.70 8.97
N GLU A 43 19.48 25.73 9.75
CA GLU A 43 18.68 26.21 10.87
C GLU A 43 17.24 26.62 10.45
N LEU A 44 17.12 27.33 9.32
CA LEU A 44 15.81 27.72 8.77
C LEU A 44 15.00 26.52 8.31
N GLY A 45 15.63 25.52 7.70
CA GLY A 45 15.02 24.27 7.30
C GLY A 45 14.50 23.48 8.48
N GLU A 46 15.35 23.24 9.49
CA GLU A 46 14.94 22.57 10.72
C GLU A 46 13.78 23.28 11.44
N ARG A 47 13.84 24.59 11.53
CA ARG A 47 12.74 25.36 12.11
C ARG A 47 11.45 25.19 11.33
N SER A 48 11.52 25.12 9.99
CA SER A 48 10.35 24.89 9.12
C SER A 48 9.76 23.51 9.34
N ILE A 49 10.60 22.48 9.53
CA ILE A 49 10.20 21.11 9.88
C ILE A 49 9.51 21.09 11.25
N GLN A 50 10.09 21.72 12.26
CA GLN A 50 9.54 21.76 13.62
C GLN A 50 8.14 22.38 13.68
N VAL A 51 7.86 23.40 12.85
CA VAL A 51 6.52 24.01 12.76
C VAL A 51 5.64 23.37 11.69
N SER A 52 6.08 22.23 11.11
CA SER A 52 5.36 21.49 10.07
C SER A 52 5.04 22.32 8.82
N ASN A 53 5.88 23.32 8.50
CA ASN A 53 5.80 24.07 7.26
C ASN A 53 6.57 23.34 6.17
N TRP A 54 5.97 22.26 5.66
CA TRP A 54 6.62 21.35 4.71
C TRP A 54 7.00 22.03 3.39
N PRO A 55 6.15 22.87 2.75
CA PRO A 55 6.55 23.57 1.53
C PRO A 55 7.80 24.42 1.70
N ARG A 56 7.92 25.14 2.83
CA ARG A 56 9.10 25.95 3.13
C ARG A 56 10.32 25.07 3.44
N ALA A 57 10.15 23.98 4.18
CA ALA A 57 11.22 23.03 4.44
C ALA A 57 11.78 22.46 3.15
N ILE A 58 10.91 22.02 2.22
CA ILE A 58 11.29 21.51 0.91
C ILE A 58 12.13 22.55 0.13
N ALA A 59 11.65 23.79 0.05
CA ALA A 59 12.35 24.85 -0.68
C ALA A 59 13.75 25.10 -0.10
N ILE A 60 13.89 25.12 1.23
CA ILE A 60 15.18 25.36 1.89
C ILE A 60 16.12 24.17 1.71
N MET A 61 15.64 22.93 1.88
CA MET A 61 16.48 21.73 1.69
C MET A 61 16.96 21.60 0.23
N GLN A 62 16.11 21.93 -0.75
CA GLN A 62 16.50 22.03 -2.16
C GLN A 62 17.56 23.10 -2.39
N GLN A 63 17.48 24.22 -1.67
CA GLN A 63 18.46 25.29 -1.78
C GLN A 63 19.83 24.85 -1.21
N ILE A 64 19.87 24.12 -0.10
CA ILE A 64 21.10 23.52 0.42
C ILE A 64 21.69 22.59 -0.63
N GLU A 65 20.90 21.72 -1.22
CA GLU A 65 21.34 20.79 -2.24
C GLU A 65 21.93 21.50 -3.48
N ALA A 66 21.32 22.60 -3.89
CA ALA A 66 21.74 23.36 -5.07
C ALA A 66 23.03 24.17 -4.84
N GLN A 67 23.16 24.81 -3.66
CA GLN A 67 24.29 25.71 -3.36
C GLN A 67 25.46 24.98 -2.73
N PHE A 68 25.20 23.95 -1.90
CA PHE A 68 26.20 23.24 -1.09
C PHE A 68 26.16 21.73 -1.31
N PRO A 69 26.28 21.22 -2.56
CA PRO A 69 26.09 19.80 -2.88
C PRO A 69 27.12 18.87 -2.16
N PHE A 70 28.24 19.43 -1.70
CA PHE A 70 29.29 18.74 -0.95
C PHE A 70 29.48 19.32 0.46
N GLY A 71 28.50 20.08 0.93
CA GLY A 71 28.51 20.72 2.21
C GLY A 71 28.34 19.73 3.35
N ARG A 72 28.54 20.23 4.57
CA ARG A 72 28.41 19.45 5.80
C ARG A 72 27.01 18.86 5.98
N TYR A 73 25.98 19.60 5.55
CA TYR A 73 24.57 19.20 5.71
C TYR A 73 23.98 18.57 4.44
N ALA A 74 24.77 18.41 3.37
CA ALA A 74 24.27 17.92 2.07
C ALA A 74 23.55 16.56 2.18
N ALA A 75 24.14 15.58 2.86
CA ALA A 75 23.50 14.26 3.03
C ALA A 75 22.28 14.33 3.93
N GLN A 76 22.37 15.07 5.05
CA GLN A 76 21.25 15.17 5.97
C GLN A 76 20.08 15.95 5.35
N SER A 77 20.35 17.03 4.60
CA SER A 77 19.30 17.78 3.92
C SER A 77 18.53 16.94 2.90
N GLN A 78 19.18 16.01 2.23
CA GLN A 78 18.49 15.07 1.34
C GLN A 78 17.58 14.09 2.09
N LEU A 79 17.98 13.60 3.27
CA LEU A 79 17.12 12.77 4.10
C LEU A 79 15.90 13.55 4.61
N GLU A 80 16.12 14.80 5.07
CA GLU A 80 15.03 15.67 5.50
C GLU A 80 14.10 16.02 4.32
N LEU A 81 14.62 16.14 3.11
CA LEU A 81 13.83 16.37 1.91
C LEU A 81 12.90 15.18 1.61
N VAL A 82 13.39 13.93 1.77
CA VAL A 82 12.53 12.73 1.66
C VAL A 82 11.37 12.81 2.65
N HIS A 83 11.67 13.13 3.92
CA HIS A 83 10.68 13.26 4.97
C HIS A 83 9.68 14.39 4.69
N ALA A 84 10.18 15.56 4.29
CA ALA A 84 9.34 16.73 4.02
C ALA A 84 8.38 16.50 2.85
N TYR A 85 8.82 15.86 1.77
CA TYR A 85 7.96 15.46 0.65
C TYR A 85 6.86 14.48 1.09
N TYR A 86 7.25 13.47 1.89
CA TYR A 86 6.28 12.50 2.40
C TYR A 86 5.20 13.18 3.26
N MET A 87 5.61 14.05 4.17
CA MET A 87 4.70 14.80 5.04
C MET A 87 3.86 15.84 4.28
N ASN A 88 4.37 16.35 3.17
CA ASN A 88 3.64 17.26 2.27
C ASN A 88 2.66 16.52 1.34
N ASN A 89 2.53 15.20 1.50
CA ASN A 89 1.70 14.33 0.65
C ASN A 89 2.11 14.32 -0.84
N GLU A 90 3.41 14.35 -1.07
CA GLU A 90 4.06 14.24 -2.38
C GLU A 90 4.83 12.91 -2.49
N PRO A 91 4.13 11.76 -2.56
CA PRO A 91 4.75 10.44 -2.44
C PRO A 91 5.73 10.11 -3.57
N GLU A 92 5.45 10.56 -4.79
CA GLU A 92 6.33 10.36 -5.94
C GLU A 92 7.65 11.13 -5.78
N ALA A 93 7.58 12.36 -5.26
CA ALA A 93 8.77 13.17 -5.00
C ALA A 93 9.59 12.59 -3.83
N ALA A 94 8.92 12.15 -2.75
CA ALA A 94 9.57 11.49 -1.62
C ALA A 94 10.33 10.23 -2.06
N ARG A 95 9.70 9.39 -2.88
CA ARG A 95 10.32 8.18 -3.44
C ARG A 95 11.53 8.51 -4.31
N ALA A 96 11.40 9.50 -5.21
CA ALA A 96 12.50 9.93 -6.06
C ALA A 96 13.69 10.51 -5.27
N ALA A 97 13.40 11.28 -4.22
CA ALA A 97 14.43 11.81 -3.31
C ALA A 97 15.13 10.67 -2.54
N ALA A 98 14.39 9.67 -2.05
CA ALA A 98 14.95 8.49 -1.39
C ALA A 98 15.85 7.68 -2.35
N ASP A 99 15.40 7.43 -3.58
CA ASP A 99 16.22 6.77 -4.60
C ASP A 99 17.50 7.54 -4.90
N ARG A 100 17.43 8.86 -4.95
CA ARG A 100 18.58 9.70 -5.16
C ARG A 100 19.57 9.63 -4.00
N PHE A 101 19.07 9.70 -2.76
CA PHE A 101 19.89 9.54 -1.58
C PHE A 101 20.63 8.20 -1.55
N ILE A 102 19.93 7.10 -1.80
CA ILE A 102 20.48 5.74 -1.84
C ILE A 102 21.63 5.64 -2.87
N ARG A 103 21.48 6.30 -4.02
CA ARG A 103 22.53 6.29 -5.04
C ARG A 103 23.74 7.16 -4.71
N LEU A 104 23.53 8.31 -4.05
CA LEU A 104 24.60 9.26 -3.76
C LEU A 104 25.36 8.92 -2.48
N TYR A 105 24.69 8.31 -1.51
CA TYR A 105 25.23 8.02 -0.17
C TYR A 105 25.04 6.57 0.23
N PRO A 106 25.57 5.58 -0.55
CA PRO A 106 25.31 4.15 -0.31
C PRO A 106 25.83 3.64 1.03
N ASP A 107 26.84 4.29 1.60
CA ASP A 107 27.48 3.90 2.87
C ASP A 107 27.04 4.79 4.05
N HIS A 108 26.00 5.61 3.87
CA HIS A 108 25.54 6.50 4.93
C HIS A 108 24.89 5.72 6.08
N GLN A 109 25.17 6.13 7.33
CA GLN A 109 24.66 5.44 8.53
C GLN A 109 23.13 5.31 8.61
N ASN A 110 22.37 6.22 7.98
CA ASN A 110 20.90 6.25 7.97
C ASN A 110 20.35 5.85 6.59
N ILE A 111 21.06 5.03 5.81
CA ILE A 111 20.59 4.59 4.50
C ILE A 111 19.34 3.71 4.62
N ASP A 112 19.23 2.94 5.69
CA ASP A 112 18.08 2.11 6.01
C ASP A 112 16.81 2.94 6.19
N TYR A 113 16.92 4.16 6.74
CA TYR A 113 15.80 5.11 6.79
C TYR A 113 15.35 5.52 5.40
N ALA A 114 16.28 5.75 4.46
CA ALA A 114 15.91 6.08 3.08
C ALA A 114 15.16 4.93 2.38
N TYR A 115 15.59 3.67 2.58
CA TYR A 115 14.86 2.49 2.10
C TYR A 115 13.48 2.37 2.74
N TYR A 116 13.38 2.62 4.04
CA TYR A 116 12.10 2.60 4.74
C TYR A 116 11.14 3.67 4.20
N MET A 117 11.59 4.91 4.06
CA MET A 117 10.79 6.01 3.55
C MET A 117 10.38 5.81 2.09
N LYS A 118 11.22 5.16 1.28
CA LYS A 118 10.88 4.75 -0.07
C LYS A 118 9.66 3.81 -0.08
N GLY A 119 9.66 2.79 0.78
CA GLY A 119 8.50 1.91 0.96
C GLY A 119 7.27 2.65 1.50
N MET A 120 7.47 3.55 2.46
CA MET A 120 6.39 4.37 3.04
C MET A 120 5.72 5.29 2.02
N SER A 121 6.46 5.77 1.03
CA SER A 121 5.95 6.73 0.05
C SER A 121 4.73 6.21 -0.72
N PHE A 122 4.70 4.92 -1.02
CA PHE A 122 3.56 4.30 -1.72
C PHE A 122 2.69 3.41 -0.83
N TYR A 123 3.05 3.30 0.45
CA TYR A 123 2.22 2.61 1.41
C TYR A 123 0.99 3.46 1.78
N SER A 124 -0.19 2.87 1.70
CA SER A 124 -1.43 3.51 2.11
C SER A 124 -2.37 2.45 2.69
N GLU A 125 -2.60 2.52 3.98
CA GLU A 125 -3.62 1.71 4.67
C GLU A 125 -5.03 2.24 4.43
N ASP A 126 -5.17 3.55 4.49
CA ASP A 126 -6.44 4.24 4.28
C ASP A 126 -6.33 5.12 3.04
N GLY A 127 -7.06 4.76 2.00
CA GLY A 127 -7.18 5.64 0.85
C GLY A 127 -7.78 6.98 1.26
N ARG A 128 -6.93 8.00 1.49
CA ARG A 128 -7.22 9.43 1.55
C ARG A 128 -8.47 9.85 2.38
N ILE A 129 -8.54 11.11 2.78
CA ILE A 129 -9.62 11.73 3.58
C ILE A 129 -11.03 11.37 3.08
N LEU A 130 -11.22 11.17 1.76
CA LEU A 130 -12.48 10.70 1.19
C LEU A 130 -12.77 9.20 1.47
N GLY A 131 -11.76 8.35 1.62
CA GLY A 131 -11.94 6.93 1.93
C GLY A 131 -12.57 6.68 3.30
N ARG A 132 -12.45 7.65 4.21
CA ARG A 132 -13.13 7.63 5.51
C ARG A 132 -14.64 7.79 5.38
N TYR A 133 -15.10 8.51 4.35
CA TYR A 133 -16.53 8.79 4.10
C TYR A 133 -17.12 7.89 3.01
N LEU A 134 -16.30 7.37 2.12
CA LEU A 134 -16.70 6.44 1.05
C LEU A 134 -15.87 5.16 1.22
N PRO A 135 -16.40 4.10 1.84
CA PRO A 135 -15.70 2.84 2.02
C PRO A 135 -15.51 2.18 0.65
N THR A 136 -14.43 2.54 0.00
CA THR A 136 -13.99 1.89 -1.24
C THR A 136 -13.01 0.79 -0.90
N ASP A 137 -13.25 -0.39 -1.44
CA ASP A 137 -12.39 -1.56 -1.25
C ASP A 137 -11.03 -1.32 -1.95
N PRO A 138 -9.93 -1.22 -1.20
CA PRO A 138 -8.62 -0.97 -1.80
C PRO A 138 -8.13 -2.12 -2.70
N SER A 139 -8.62 -3.36 -2.46
CA SER A 139 -8.26 -4.54 -3.27
C SER A 139 -8.89 -4.53 -4.68
N LYS A 140 -9.79 -3.59 -4.97
CA LYS A 140 -10.40 -3.40 -6.30
C LYS A 140 -9.74 -2.29 -7.13
N ARG A 141 -8.69 -1.67 -6.60
CA ARG A 141 -7.93 -0.63 -7.29
C ARG A 141 -6.65 -1.22 -7.90
N ASP A 142 -6.02 -0.46 -8.80
CA ASP A 142 -4.70 -0.82 -9.32
C ASP A 142 -3.70 -1.02 -8.17
N PRO A 143 -3.10 -2.21 -8.03
CA PRO A 143 -2.18 -2.53 -6.96
C PRO A 143 -0.74 -2.10 -7.26
N GLY A 144 -0.48 -1.34 -8.32
CA GLY A 144 0.87 -0.98 -8.76
C GLY A 144 1.71 -0.38 -7.64
N LYS A 145 1.18 0.65 -6.97
CA LYS A 145 1.85 1.31 -5.82
C LYS A 145 2.06 0.37 -4.63
N ALA A 146 1.08 -0.48 -4.33
CA ALA A 146 1.19 -1.47 -3.24
C ALA A 146 2.30 -2.51 -3.54
N ARG A 147 2.43 -2.94 -4.80
CA ARG A 147 3.50 -3.87 -5.23
C ARG A 147 4.88 -3.22 -5.15
N GLU A 148 5.00 -1.96 -5.55
CA GLU A 148 6.25 -1.21 -5.42
C GLU A 148 6.65 -1.03 -3.95
N SER A 149 5.71 -0.60 -3.09
CA SER A 149 5.93 -0.49 -1.64
C SER A 149 6.37 -1.81 -1.02
N PHE A 150 5.72 -2.93 -1.39
CA PHE A 150 6.12 -4.27 -0.94
C PHE A 150 7.57 -4.61 -1.34
N THR A 151 7.94 -4.30 -2.58
CA THR A 151 9.30 -4.54 -3.10
C THR A 151 10.34 -3.68 -2.35
N ASP A 152 10.02 -2.43 -2.07
CA ASP A 152 10.93 -1.52 -1.36
C ASP A 152 11.15 -1.95 0.10
N PHE A 153 10.08 -2.34 0.82
CA PHE A 153 10.22 -2.92 2.15
C PHE A 153 10.96 -4.27 2.12
N SER A 154 10.74 -5.10 1.11
CA SER A 154 11.51 -6.34 0.93
C SER A 154 13.01 -6.06 0.78
N SER A 155 13.37 -5.01 0.04
CA SER A 155 14.76 -4.57 -0.10
C SER A 155 15.34 -4.11 1.23
N LEU A 156 14.61 -3.35 2.03
CA LEU A 156 15.02 -2.97 3.38
C LEU A 156 15.30 -4.20 4.26
N LEU A 157 14.36 -5.15 4.30
CA LEU A 157 14.51 -6.36 5.13
C LEU A 157 15.71 -7.21 4.71
N SER A 158 15.97 -7.29 3.42
CA SER A 158 17.08 -8.06 2.86
C SER A 158 18.45 -7.42 3.12
N LEU A 159 18.55 -6.11 2.90
CA LEU A 159 19.83 -5.39 2.98
C LEU A 159 20.17 -4.98 4.41
N TYR A 160 19.14 -4.63 5.21
CA TYR A 160 19.29 -4.10 6.56
C TYR A 160 18.40 -4.83 7.58
N PRO A 161 18.62 -6.15 7.78
CA PRO A 161 17.75 -6.99 8.63
C PRO A 161 17.69 -6.53 10.10
N ASN A 162 18.73 -5.83 10.57
CA ASN A 162 18.84 -5.32 11.94
C ASN A 162 18.44 -3.85 12.08
N SER A 163 17.91 -3.22 11.03
CA SER A 163 17.43 -1.85 11.08
C SER A 163 16.28 -1.70 12.10
N PRO A 164 16.21 -0.57 12.84
CA PRO A 164 15.09 -0.28 13.73
C PRO A 164 13.76 -0.17 12.99
N TYR A 165 13.76 0.05 11.68
CA TYR A 165 12.56 0.14 10.84
C TYR A 165 12.07 -1.23 10.35
N THR A 166 12.88 -2.27 10.44
CA THR A 166 12.54 -3.62 9.95
C THR A 166 11.28 -4.22 10.58
N PRO A 167 11.03 -4.10 11.89
CA PRO A 167 9.80 -4.65 12.49
C PRO A 167 8.52 -3.99 11.92
N ASP A 168 8.51 -2.67 11.77
CA ASP A 168 7.37 -1.94 11.20
C ASP A 168 7.19 -2.25 9.71
N ALA A 169 8.29 -2.25 8.94
CA ALA A 169 8.25 -2.60 7.52
C ALA A 169 7.67 -4.01 7.30
N ARG A 170 8.04 -4.98 8.15
CA ARG A 170 7.51 -6.36 8.10
C ARG A 170 6.01 -6.39 8.34
N ALA A 171 5.51 -5.62 9.29
CA ALA A 171 4.08 -5.51 9.55
C ALA A 171 3.31 -4.98 8.34
N ARG A 172 3.85 -3.93 7.72
CA ARG A 172 3.25 -3.34 6.51
C ARG A 172 3.29 -4.30 5.33
N MET A 173 4.35 -5.08 5.19
CA MET A 173 4.42 -6.12 4.16
C MET A 173 3.35 -7.19 4.31
N VAL A 174 2.98 -7.58 5.54
CA VAL A 174 1.85 -8.50 5.77
C VAL A 174 0.55 -7.91 5.25
N TYR A 175 0.28 -6.64 5.54
CA TYR A 175 -0.89 -5.94 5.01
C TYR A 175 -0.87 -5.88 3.48
N LEU A 176 0.25 -5.47 2.89
CA LEU A 176 0.40 -5.36 1.43
C LEU A 176 0.24 -6.71 0.74
N ARG A 177 0.82 -7.79 1.30
CA ARG A 177 0.64 -9.15 0.80
C ARG A 177 -0.84 -9.54 0.76
N ASN A 178 -1.56 -9.30 1.85
CA ASN A 178 -2.97 -9.62 1.93
C ASN A 178 -3.79 -8.80 0.91
N LEU A 179 -3.50 -7.51 0.78
CA LEU A 179 -4.12 -6.63 -0.21
C LEU A 179 -3.87 -7.12 -1.66
N LEU A 180 -2.64 -7.52 -1.96
CA LEU A 180 -2.27 -8.03 -3.29
C LEU A 180 -2.95 -9.37 -3.57
N ALA A 181 -3.04 -10.26 -2.58
CA ALA A 181 -3.78 -11.53 -2.70
C ALA A 181 -5.27 -11.29 -2.96
N ASP A 182 -5.91 -10.40 -2.21
CA ASP A 182 -7.31 -10.04 -2.39
C ASP A 182 -7.58 -9.44 -3.78
N TYR A 183 -6.65 -8.63 -4.29
CA TYR A 183 -6.74 -8.12 -5.66
C TYR A 183 -6.76 -9.24 -6.70
N GLU A 184 -5.86 -10.22 -6.60
CA GLU A 184 -5.82 -11.35 -7.54
C GLU A 184 -7.09 -12.22 -7.46
N ILE A 185 -7.68 -12.38 -6.25
CA ILE A 185 -8.98 -13.06 -6.09
C ILE A 185 -10.09 -12.27 -6.77
N ASN A 186 -10.16 -10.94 -6.58
CA ASN A 186 -11.16 -10.11 -7.26
C ASN A 186 -11.04 -10.21 -8.79
N VAL A 187 -9.81 -10.24 -9.32
CA VAL A 187 -9.55 -10.44 -10.75
C VAL A 187 -9.96 -11.85 -11.20
N SER A 188 -9.71 -12.88 -10.38
CA SER A 188 -10.13 -14.24 -10.66
C SER A 188 -11.67 -14.34 -10.76
N GLU A 189 -12.39 -13.77 -9.80
CA GLU A 189 -13.86 -13.73 -9.79
C GLU A 189 -14.44 -12.98 -11.00
N PHE A 190 -13.78 -11.90 -11.42
CA PHE A 190 -14.14 -11.21 -12.67
C PHE A 190 -14.02 -12.12 -13.90
N TYR A 191 -12.98 -12.97 -13.98
CA TYR A 191 -12.82 -13.95 -15.06
C TYR A 191 -13.84 -15.10 -14.96
N ILE A 192 -14.16 -15.57 -13.75
CA ILE A 192 -15.21 -16.58 -13.54
C ILE A 192 -16.55 -16.09 -14.13
N ASN A 193 -16.93 -14.86 -13.81
CA ASN A 193 -18.17 -14.25 -14.32
C ASN A 193 -18.22 -14.11 -15.84
N ARG A 194 -17.06 -14.18 -16.51
CA ARG A 194 -16.92 -14.19 -17.98
C ARG A 194 -16.69 -15.58 -18.56
N GLN A 195 -16.78 -16.63 -17.73
CA GLN A 195 -16.52 -18.03 -18.14
C GLN A 195 -15.09 -18.24 -18.69
N ALA A 196 -14.17 -17.33 -18.38
CA ALA A 196 -12.76 -17.43 -18.74
C ALA A 196 -12.00 -18.26 -17.70
N TYR A 197 -12.37 -19.55 -17.57
CA TYR A 197 -11.95 -20.43 -16.49
C TYR A 197 -10.43 -20.58 -16.36
N LEU A 198 -9.70 -20.67 -17.47
CA LEU A 198 -8.24 -20.76 -17.43
C LEU A 198 -7.59 -19.47 -16.91
N ALA A 199 -8.15 -18.31 -17.25
CA ALA A 199 -7.65 -17.04 -16.74
C ALA A 199 -7.92 -16.91 -15.23
N ALA A 200 -9.09 -17.30 -14.76
CA ALA A 200 -9.45 -17.32 -13.35
C ALA A 200 -8.53 -18.27 -12.57
N LEU A 201 -8.33 -19.48 -13.08
CA LEU A 201 -7.43 -20.48 -12.50
C LEU A 201 -6.01 -19.95 -12.32
N ASN A 202 -5.45 -19.28 -13.34
CA ASN A 202 -4.11 -18.73 -13.27
C ASN A 202 -3.96 -17.65 -12.20
N ARG A 203 -5.00 -16.83 -11.98
CA ARG A 203 -5.00 -15.82 -10.92
C ARG A 203 -5.08 -16.46 -9.53
N ALA A 204 -5.96 -17.43 -9.34
CA ALA A 204 -6.07 -18.15 -8.08
C ALA A 204 -4.77 -18.93 -7.74
N ARG A 205 -4.20 -19.60 -8.75
CA ARG A 205 -2.91 -20.31 -8.59
C ARG A 205 -1.79 -19.35 -8.18
N PHE A 206 -1.74 -18.17 -8.79
CA PHE A 206 -0.75 -17.14 -8.42
C PHE A 206 -0.83 -16.75 -6.95
N VAL A 207 -2.04 -16.68 -6.36
CA VAL A 207 -2.23 -16.42 -4.92
C VAL A 207 -1.62 -17.55 -4.08
N VAL A 208 -1.92 -18.81 -4.40
CA VAL A 208 -1.40 -19.96 -3.65
C VAL A 208 0.10 -20.07 -3.72
N GLU A 209 0.69 -19.77 -4.90
CA GLU A 209 2.13 -19.85 -5.12
C GLU A 209 2.91 -18.69 -4.49
N ASN A 210 2.37 -17.45 -4.53
CA ASN A 210 3.14 -16.24 -4.21
C ASN A 210 2.68 -15.53 -2.93
N TYR A 211 1.46 -15.78 -2.44
CA TYR A 211 0.90 -15.09 -1.28
C TYR A 211 0.50 -16.07 -0.16
N GLN A 212 1.34 -17.07 0.09
CA GLN A 212 1.13 -18.06 1.14
C GLN A 212 0.91 -17.38 2.49
N GLY A 213 -0.05 -17.89 3.27
CA GLY A 213 -0.45 -17.30 4.55
C GLY A 213 -1.31 -16.04 4.43
N ALA A 214 -1.74 -15.62 3.22
CA ALA A 214 -2.78 -14.62 3.08
C ALA A 214 -4.16 -15.22 3.42
N PRO A 215 -5.07 -14.46 4.04
CA PRO A 215 -6.43 -14.91 4.35
C PRO A 215 -7.23 -15.37 3.12
N SER A 216 -6.83 -14.96 1.92
CA SER A 216 -7.45 -15.29 0.65
C SER A 216 -7.02 -16.64 0.06
N VAL A 217 -6.03 -17.32 0.66
CA VAL A 217 -5.54 -18.63 0.17
C VAL A 217 -6.62 -19.70 0.14
N PRO A 218 -7.48 -19.88 1.18
CA PRO A 218 -8.59 -20.83 1.10
C PRO A 218 -9.48 -20.58 -0.11
N ARG A 219 -9.85 -19.31 -0.35
CA ARG A 219 -10.67 -18.90 -1.51
C ARG A 219 -9.97 -19.20 -2.84
N ALA A 220 -8.66 -18.98 -2.91
CA ALA A 220 -7.87 -19.34 -4.09
C ALA A 220 -7.92 -20.85 -4.37
N LEU A 221 -7.77 -21.70 -3.34
CA LEU A 221 -7.86 -23.16 -3.48
C LEU A 221 -9.26 -23.62 -3.92
N GLU A 222 -10.31 -22.99 -3.39
CA GLU A 222 -11.69 -23.23 -3.81
C GLU A 222 -11.87 -22.94 -5.30
N ILE A 223 -11.41 -21.76 -5.75
CA ILE A 223 -11.48 -21.37 -7.16
C ILE A 223 -10.66 -22.33 -8.03
N MET A 224 -9.44 -22.69 -7.60
CA MET A 224 -8.61 -23.64 -8.35
C MET A 224 -9.33 -24.97 -8.54
N THR A 225 -9.88 -25.54 -7.46
CA THR A 225 -10.61 -26.80 -7.50
C THR A 225 -11.80 -26.72 -8.45
N GLU A 226 -12.62 -25.67 -8.35
CA GLU A 226 -13.78 -25.49 -9.21
C GLU A 226 -13.37 -25.29 -10.67
N MET A 227 -12.35 -24.48 -10.96
CA MET A 227 -11.90 -24.22 -12.32
C MET A 227 -11.27 -25.47 -12.96
N TYR A 228 -10.52 -26.28 -12.21
CA TYR A 228 -10.02 -27.56 -12.71
C TYR A 228 -11.17 -28.51 -13.08
N LEU A 229 -12.19 -28.63 -12.23
CA LEU A 229 -13.40 -29.44 -12.53
C LEU A 229 -14.10 -28.95 -13.82
N ARG A 230 -14.28 -27.62 -13.98
CA ARG A 230 -14.91 -27.05 -15.17
C ARG A 230 -14.09 -27.23 -16.46
N LEU A 231 -12.78 -27.35 -16.33
CA LEU A 231 -11.87 -27.63 -17.45
C LEU A 231 -11.68 -29.13 -17.72
N GLY A 232 -12.30 -30.01 -16.92
CA GLY A 232 -12.18 -31.46 -17.06
C GLY A 232 -10.84 -32.03 -16.58
N LEU A 233 -10.08 -31.23 -15.79
CA LEU A 233 -8.77 -31.59 -15.25
C LEU A 233 -8.91 -32.20 -13.85
N ASN A 234 -9.58 -33.37 -13.78
CA ASN A 234 -10.00 -33.99 -12.51
C ASN A 234 -8.82 -34.29 -11.57
N ASP A 235 -7.71 -34.81 -12.07
CA ASP A 235 -6.53 -35.13 -11.26
C ASP A 235 -5.97 -33.89 -10.52
N LEU A 236 -5.99 -32.74 -11.19
CA LEU A 236 -5.55 -31.46 -10.60
C LEU A 236 -6.59 -30.89 -9.63
N ALA A 237 -7.88 -31.11 -9.92
CA ALA A 237 -8.96 -30.75 -8.99
C ALA A 237 -8.84 -31.55 -7.68
N ASP A 238 -8.60 -32.86 -7.76
CA ASP A 238 -8.42 -33.72 -6.59
C ASP A 238 -7.20 -33.30 -5.75
N GLN A 239 -6.10 -32.93 -6.40
CA GLN A 239 -4.92 -32.43 -5.70
C GLN A 239 -5.19 -31.10 -4.97
N SER A 240 -5.82 -30.12 -5.63
CA SER A 240 -6.16 -28.84 -5.01
C SER A 240 -7.19 -29.00 -3.87
N LEU A 241 -8.15 -29.91 -4.06
CA LEU A 241 -9.13 -30.27 -3.04
C LEU A 241 -8.48 -30.95 -1.83
N ALA A 242 -7.52 -31.83 -2.03
CA ALA A 242 -6.79 -32.46 -0.92
C ALA A 242 -6.04 -31.42 -0.09
N ILE A 243 -5.42 -30.43 -0.73
CA ILE A 243 -4.76 -29.30 -0.04
C ILE A 243 -5.79 -28.48 0.73
N LEU A 244 -6.93 -28.17 0.13
CA LEU A 244 -8.02 -27.42 0.79
C LEU A 244 -8.52 -28.16 2.02
N LYS A 245 -8.87 -29.44 1.90
CA LYS A 245 -9.36 -30.29 3.02
C LYS A 245 -8.36 -30.37 4.17
N THR A 246 -7.07 -30.50 3.85
CA THR A 246 -6.02 -30.66 4.84
C THR A 246 -5.75 -29.38 5.63
N ASN A 247 -5.70 -28.23 4.94
CA ASN A 247 -5.30 -26.96 5.55
C ASN A 247 -6.48 -26.09 5.98
N HIS A 248 -7.66 -26.29 5.36
CA HIS A 248 -8.86 -25.46 5.57
C HIS A 248 -10.12 -26.33 5.60
N PRO A 249 -10.25 -27.27 6.58
CA PRO A 249 -11.37 -28.20 6.65
C PRO A 249 -12.72 -27.50 6.91
N ASP A 250 -12.69 -26.26 7.37
CA ASP A 250 -13.84 -25.38 7.63
C ASP A 250 -14.24 -24.53 6.43
N SER A 251 -13.67 -24.80 5.24
CA SER A 251 -14.03 -24.09 4.00
C SER A 251 -15.54 -24.20 3.71
N PRO A 252 -16.20 -23.07 3.38
CA PRO A 252 -17.63 -23.05 3.11
C PRO A 252 -18.03 -23.83 1.83
N GLN A 253 -17.07 -24.22 1.00
CA GLN A 253 -17.30 -25.05 -0.19
C GLN A 253 -17.06 -26.54 0.06
N LEU A 254 -16.86 -26.95 1.31
CA LEU A 254 -16.86 -28.34 1.72
C LEU A 254 -18.18 -28.64 2.44
N ASP A 255 -18.83 -29.75 2.08
CA ASP A 255 -20.00 -30.25 2.80
C ASP A 255 -19.59 -30.98 4.09
N GLN A 256 -20.59 -31.50 4.82
CA GLN A 256 -20.34 -32.23 6.09
C GLN A 256 -19.52 -33.50 5.87
N ASN A 257 -19.48 -34.06 4.68
CA ASN A 257 -18.67 -35.24 4.34
C ASN A 257 -17.28 -34.85 3.81
N GLY A 258 -17.01 -33.54 3.67
CA GLY A 258 -15.80 -33.02 3.08
C GLY A 258 -15.84 -33.07 1.54
N ASP A 259 -16.98 -33.25 0.90
CA ASP A 259 -17.08 -33.21 -0.55
C ASP A 259 -17.21 -31.78 -1.06
N PHE A 260 -16.61 -31.51 -2.22
CA PHE A 260 -16.58 -30.16 -2.78
C PHE A 260 -17.91 -29.78 -3.45
N VAL A 261 -18.50 -28.70 -2.99
CA VAL A 261 -19.75 -28.17 -3.54
C VAL A 261 -19.43 -27.13 -4.59
N VAL A 262 -19.60 -27.47 -5.86
CA VAL A 262 -19.42 -26.54 -6.97
C VAL A 262 -20.45 -25.41 -6.88
N SER A 263 -20.02 -24.16 -6.90
CA SER A 263 -20.94 -23.03 -6.90
C SER A 263 -21.72 -22.99 -8.23
N THR A 264 -23.04 -23.26 -8.15
CA THR A 264 -23.91 -23.39 -9.32
C THR A 264 -24.35 -22.06 -9.93
N GLN A 265 -23.94 -20.94 -9.36
CA GLN A 265 -24.43 -19.62 -9.75
C GLN A 265 -23.38 -18.82 -10.53
N ILE A 266 -23.12 -19.22 -11.78
CA ILE A 266 -22.71 -18.25 -12.78
C ILE A 266 -24.00 -17.74 -13.41
N THR A 267 -24.55 -16.66 -12.88
CA THR A 267 -25.59 -15.91 -13.55
C THR A 267 -24.94 -15.26 -14.75
N ASP A 268 -25.32 -15.74 -15.96
CA ASP A 268 -25.02 -14.98 -17.18
C ASP A 268 -25.54 -13.56 -16.98
N PRO A 269 -24.66 -12.53 -17.00
CA PRO A 269 -25.17 -11.18 -16.99
C PRO A 269 -26.02 -11.05 -18.24
N SER A 270 -27.34 -10.87 -18.07
CA SER A 270 -28.23 -10.69 -19.20
C SER A 270 -27.62 -9.62 -20.09
N PHE A 271 -27.61 -9.86 -21.40
CA PHE A 271 -27.13 -8.90 -22.40
C PHE A 271 -27.70 -7.49 -22.16
N LEU A 272 -28.97 -7.42 -21.70
CA LEU A 272 -29.66 -6.18 -21.34
C LEU A 272 -29.02 -5.46 -20.13
N TYR A 273 -28.50 -6.19 -19.15
CA TYR A 273 -27.76 -5.59 -18.02
C TYR A 273 -26.42 -4.97 -18.48
N SER A 274 -25.74 -5.66 -19.38
CA SER A 274 -24.48 -5.18 -19.95
C SER A 274 -24.69 -3.94 -20.84
N VAL A 275 -25.76 -3.88 -21.60
CA VAL A 275 -26.07 -2.76 -22.51
C VAL A 275 -26.69 -1.57 -21.79
N SER A 276 -27.41 -1.81 -20.68
CA SER A 276 -28.10 -0.75 -19.92
C SER A 276 -27.26 -0.10 -18.83
N PHE A 277 -25.97 -0.42 -18.71
CA PHE A 277 -25.12 0.07 -17.62
C PHE A 277 -25.71 -0.20 -16.22
N GLY A 278 -26.46 -1.29 -16.07
CA GLY A 278 -27.08 -1.64 -14.79
C GLY A 278 -28.41 -0.94 -14.49
N LEU A 279 -28.97 -0.15 -15.42
CA LEU A 279 -30.23 0.56 -15.23
C LEU A 279 -31.46 -0.33 -15.46
N VAL A 280 -31.32 -1.42 -16.20
CA VAL A 280 -32.39 -2.42 -16.46
C VAL A 280 -31.85 -3.78 -16.02
N GLY A 281 -31.92 -4.07 -14.75
CA GLY A 281 -31.61 -5.37 -14.21
C GLY A 281 -32.72 -5.87 -13.34
N SER A 282 -33.12 -7.14 -13.52
CA SER A 282 -34.06 -7.79 -12.61
C SER A 282 -33.40 -7.85 -11.22
N ASN A 283 -34.16 -7.48 -10.20
CA ASN A 283 -33.89 -7.58 -8.79
C ASN A 283 -33.84 -9.07 -8.35
N LYS A 284 -33.04 -9.89 -9.05
CA LYS A 284 -32.64 -11.20 -8.53
C LYS A 284 -31.59 -10.89 -7.49
N LYS A 285 -31.92 -11.08 -6.23
CA LYS A 285 -30.98 -11.10 -5.11
C LYS A 285 -29.81 -11.98 -5.55
N ASP A 286 -28.68 -11.33 -5.87
CA ASP A 286 -27.41 -12.01 -5.96
C ASP A 286 -27.26 -12.71 -4.62
N THR A 287 -27.34 -14.04 -4.63
CA THR A 287 -26.89 -14.80 -3.47
C THR A 287 -25.39 -14.51 -3.44
N PRO A 288 -24.88 -13.83 -2.44
CA PRO A 288 -23.46 -13.48 -2.42
C PRO A 288 -22.72 -14.80 -2.52
N LEU A 289 -21.73 -14.90 -3.43
CA LEU A 289 -20.59 -15.77 -3.24
C LEU A 289 -20.23 -15.64 -1.76
N ALA A 290 -20.15 -16.75 -1.03
CA ALA A 290 -19.97 -16.77 0.41
C ALA A 290 -19.00 -15.64 0.75
N PRO A 291 -19.38 -14.67 1.59
CA PRO A 291 -18.57 -13.49 1.81
C PRO A 291 -17.20 -14.00 2.21
N THR A 292 -16.16 -13.57 1.48
CA THR A 292 -14.82 -13.67 1.97
C THR A 292 -14.89 -13.08 3.37
N ARG A 293 -14.81 -13.94 4.39
CA ARG A 293 -15.00 -13.53 5.78
C ARG A 293 -13.84 -12.60 6.07
N ARG A 294 -14.08 -11.30 5.85
CA ARG A 294 -13.13 -10.29 6.32
C ARG A 294 -13.00 -10.53 7.81
N PRO A 295 -11.79 -10.70 8.34
CA PRO A 295 -11.63 -10.58 9.77
C PRO A 295 -12.29 -9.27 10.16
N ASN A 296 -13.28 -9.34 11.05
CA ASN A 296 -13.90 -8.14 11.56
C ASN A 296 -12.76 -7.28 12.11
N ARG A 297 -12.73 -6.01 11.77
CA ARG A 297 -11.68 -5.05 12.20
C ARG A 297 -11.51 -5.06 13.73
N ASP A 298 -12.53 -5.54 14.44
CA ASP A 298 -12.60 -5.60 15.89
C ASP A 298 -12.10 -6.93 16.48
N ASP A 299 -11.91 -8.00 15.66
CA ASP A 299 -11.62 -9.35 16.15
C ASP A 299 -10.13 -9.69 16.20
N THR A 300 -9.26 -8.88 15.65
CA THR A 300 -7.83 -9.02 15.81
C THR A 300 -7.24 -7.77 16.45
N PRO A 301 -6.96 -7.80 17.75
CA PRO A 301 -5.94 -6.92 18.25
C PRO A 301 -4.68 -7.31 17.48
N TYR A 302 -4.11 -6.38 16.71
CA TYR A 302 -2.77 -6.50 16.17
C TYR A 302 -1.79 -6.54 17.35
N SER A 303 -1.85 -7.63 18.12
CA SER A 303 -0.81 -7.93 19.09
C SER A 303 0.35 -8.52 18.30
N PHE A 304 1.35 -7.71 18.10
CA PHE A 304 2.64 -8.12 17.59
C PHE A 304 3.28 -9.15 18.51
N ALA A 305 2.88 -10.42 18.36
CA ALA A 305 3.73 -11.51 18.81
C ALA A 305 4.78 -11.73 17.71
N MET A 306 6.03 -11.44 18.01
CA MET A 306 7.16 -11.83 17.15
C MET A 306 7.05 -13.33 16.88
N PRO A 307 7.22 -13.79 15.63
CA PRO A 307 7.22 -15.22 15.32
C PRO A 307 8.31 -15.93 16.13
N GLN A 308 7.89 -16.84 17.01
CA GLN A 308 8.78 -17.54 17.95
C GLN A 308 9.16 -18.95 17.50
N THR A 309 8.60 -19.46 16.40
CA THR A 309 8.78 -20.84 15.94
C THR A 309 9.49 -20.95 14.59
N GLU A 310 10.19 -22.08 14.36
CA GLU A 310 10.88 -22.36 13.07
C GLU A 310 9.93 -22.40 11.87
N THR A 311 8.69 -22.78 12.06
CA THR A 311 7.64 -22.77 11.03
C THR A 311 7.31 -21.36 10.56
N GLU A 312 7.40 -20.38 11.45
CA GLU A 312 7.16 -18.98 11.12
C GLU A 312 8.35 -18.31 10.40
N ARG A 313 9.56 -18.86 10.53
CA ARG A 313 10.73 -18.43 9.74
C ARG A 313 10.66 -18.87 8.27
N SER A 314 9.93 -19.96 7.99
CA SER A 314 9.75 -20.47 6.62
C SER A 314 9.04 -19.45 5.71
N TRP A 315 8.07 -18.68 6.24
CA TRP A 315 7.37 -17.69 5.44
C TRP A 315 8.24 -16.46 5.08
N LEU A 316 9.24 -16.14 5.91
CA LEU A 316 10.21 -15.09 5.58
C LEU A 316 11.03 -15.45 4.35
N ASN A 317 11.41 -16.72 4.19
CA ASN A 317 12.11 -17.21 3.00
C ASN A 317 11.24 -17.12 1.74
N VAL A 318 9.93 -17.30 1.90
CA VAL A 318 8.96 -17.15 0.80
C VAL A 318 8.73 -15.67 0.46
N LEU A 319 8.62 -14.81 1.47
CA LEU A 319 8.46 -13.36 1.28
C LEU A 319 9.69 -12.71 0.66
N THR A 320 10.87 -13.25 0.90
CA THR A 320 12.14 -12.72 0.41
C THR A 320 12.65 -13.46 -0.82
N PHE A 321 11.81 -14.31 -1.47
CA PHE A 321 12.22 -15.14 -2.64
C PHE A 321 13.48 -15.98 -2.37
N GLY A 322 13.70 -16.44 -1.13
CA GLY A 322 14.86 -17.25 -0.78
C GLY A 322 16.17 -16.46 -0.62
N VAL A 323 16.14 -15.13 -0.68
CA VAL A 323 17.36 -14.28 -0.56
C VAL A 323 17.92 -14.29 0.87
N LEU A 324 17.09 -14.53 1.89
CA LEU A 324 17.55 -14.78 3.24
C LEU A 324 17.87 -16.27 3.40
N GLY A 325 19.07 -16.65 2.99
CA GLY A 325 19.56 -18.03 3.09
C GLY A 325 19.41 -18.60 4.49
N ASN A 326 19.10 -19.89 4.54
CA ASN A 326 19.02 -20.68 5.76
C ASN A 326 20.39 -20.62 6.50
N PRO A 327 20.49 -20.04 7.71
CA PRO A 327 21.77 -19.93 8.43
C PRO A 327 22.27 -21.28 9.00
N GLY A 328 21.63 -22.42 8.63
CA GLY A 328 21.91 -23.73 9.19
C GLY A 328 22.85 -24.64 8.36
N SER A 329 23.42 -24.24 7.23
CA SER A 329 24.20 -25.15 6.38
C SER A 329 25.72 -24.91 6.37
N GLN A 330 26.29 -24.22 7.36
CA GLN A 330 27.73 -24.18 7.54
C GLN A 330 28.17 -24.61 8.94
N ALA A 331 28.08 -25.89 9.23
CA ALA A 331 28.87 -26.54 10.28
C ALA A 331 28.94 -28.03 10.00
N GLY A 332 29.97 -28.49 9.33
CA GLY A 332 30.23 -29.92 9.18
C GLY A 332 31.14 -30.24 8.01
N GLY A 333 32.44 -30.06 8.17
CA GLY A 333 33.40 -30.50 7.17
C GLY A 333 34.83 -30.10 7.46
N SER A 334 35.38 -30.60 8.58
CA SER A 334 36.82 -30.70 8.75
C SER A 334 37.14 -32.03 9.41
N GLN A 335 37.53 -32.98 8.65
CA GLN A 335 38.63 -33.92 8.93
C GLN A 335 39.22 -34.36 7.61
#